data_5940d48579067d3796f0a6d066485bb1
#
_entry.id   5940d48579067d3796f0a6d066485bb1
#
_cell.length_a   1.000
_cell.length_b   1.000
_cell.length_c   1.000
_cell.angle_alpha   90.00
_cell.angle_beta   90.00
_cell.angle_gamma   90.00
#
_symmetry.space_group_name_H-M   'P 1'
#
loop_
_entity.id
_entity.type
_entity.pdbx_description
1 polymer ?
#
loop_
_entity_poly.entity_id
_entity_poly.type
_entity_poly.pdbx_seq_one_letter_code
_entity_poly.pdbx_strand_id
1 'polypeptide(L)'
;MIVNQHQKGWEIIYHRAHALLAAEIAGHWNVKERPIRWLETVAAIFHHDDLEKEWEEKNITDAGAPLDFTLIEDIYVPKIRQLTQNARYRGRWVAMMISMHMSFLHEANRGKFPELDEFLDEQLKNQEQWRQELNITEDDAVKAYEFFQWCDRLSLILCNRMIPAGERALEIATLSDGKRYDVMQRSDGNLTVTPWPFQEKEFTVNVEACYVEQLQFASSGELSQALQTAPIKTLEWTFVKS
;
A
#
# COMPACT_ATOMS: atom_id res chain seq x y z
N MET A 1 11.02 -0.94 0.14
CA MET A 1 10.76 -2.36 0.56
C MET A 1 10.24 -2.40 1.99
N ILE A 2 9.48 -3.44 2.33
CA ILE A 2 9.06 -3.77 3.71
C ILE A 2 10.05 -4.80 4.24
N VAL A 3 10.64 -4.54 5.42
CA VAL A 3 11.76 -5.32 5.96
C VAL A 3 11.40 -5.86 7.35
N ASN A 4 11.26 -7.18 7.44
CA ASN A 4 11.00 -7.86 8.71
C ASN A 4 12.24 -8.64 9.14
N GLN A 5 12.53 -8.63 10.44
CA GLN A 5 13.60 -9.48 10.99
C GLN A 5 13.20 -10.96 10.88
N HIS A 6 14.12 -11.78 10.38
CA HIS A 6 13.97 -13.22 10.29
C HIS A 6 15.18 -13.91 10.93
N GLN A 7 15.00 -15.11 11.47
CA GLN A 7 15.96 -15.87 12.30
C GLN A 7 17.46 -15.55 12.15
N LYS A 8 17.99 -15.56 10.92
CA LYS A 8 19.40 -15.33 10.60
C LYS A 8 19.64 -14.14 9.68
N GLY A 9 18.59 -13.36 9.39
CA GLY A 9 18.66 -12.27 8.40
C GLY A 9 17.33 -11.54 8.26
N TRP A 10 16.86 -11.36 7.04
CA TRP A 10 15.72 -10.52 6.72
C TRP A 10 14.73 -11.24 5.81
N GLU A 11 13.45 -11.01 6.08
CA GLU A 11 12.33 -11.24 5.17
C GLU A 11 12.02 -9.89 4.52
N ILE A 12 12.01 -9.85 3.20
CA ILE A 12 11.86 -8.63 2.42
C ILE A 12 10.69 -8.80 1.45
N ILE A 13 9.73 -7.88 1.53
CA ILE A 13 8.59 -7.80 0.62
C ILE A 13 8.75 -6.50 -0.19
N TYR A 14 8.68 -6.60 -1.52
CA TYR A 14 8.76 -5.43 -2.39
C TYR A 14 7.48 -4.60 -2.30
N HIS A 15 7.59 -3.28 -2.43
CA HIS A 15 6.42 -2.39 -2.43
C HIS A 15 5.39 -2.79 -3.49
N ARG A 16 5.82 -3.12 -4.70
CA ARG A 16 4.90 -3.57 -5.74
C ARG A 16 4.21 -4.88 -5.40
N ALA A 17 4.83 -5.74 -4.62
CA ALA A 17 4.21 -6.99 -4.17
C ALA A 17 3.11 -6.72 -3.13
N HIS A 18 3.31 -5.78 -2.18
CA HIS A 18 2.23 -5.40 -1.27
C HIS A 18 1.08 -4.69 -2.00
N ALA A 19 1.37 -3.89 -3.03
CA ALA A 19 0.33 -3.25 -3.84
C ALA A 19 -0.52 -4.29 -4.60
N LEU A 20 0.10 -5.38 -5.08
CA LEU A 20 -0.62 -6.52 -5.64
C LEU A 20 -1.50 -7.20 -4.60
N LEU A 21 -0.98 -7.45 -3.38
CA LEU A 21 -1.77 -7.99 -2.26
C LEU A 21 -2.96 -7.07 -1.93
N ALA A 22 -2.79 -5.75 -1.91
CA ALA A 22 -3.86 -4.80 -1.68
C ALA A 22 -4.96 -4.91 -2.76
N ALA A 23 -4.57 -5.09 -4.03
CA ALA A 23 -5.50 -5.31 -5.13
C ALA A 23 -6.20 -6.69 -5.06
N GLU A 24 -5.51 -7.73 -4.60
CA GLU A 24 -6.10 -9.05 -4.34
C GLU A 24 -7.18 -8.95 -3.24
N ILE A 25 -6.87 -8.31 -2.11
CA ILE A 25 -7.84 -8.02 -1.03
C ILE A 25 -9.06 -7.26 -1.58
N ALA A 26 -8.82 -6.23 -2.41
CA ALA A 26 -9.88 -5.48 -3.07
C ALA A 26 -10.79 -6.40 -3.89
N GLY A 27 -10.24 -7.39 -4.59
CA GLY A 27 -10.99 -8.35 -5.41
C GLY A 27 -12.10 -9.08 -4.66
N HIS A 28 -11.91 -9.35 -3.37
CA HIS A 28 -12.85 -10.05 -2.49
C HIS A 28 -13.97 -9.17 -1.92
N TRP A 29 -13.93 -7.84 -2.16
CA TRP A 29 -14.93 -6.92 -1.61
C TRP A 29 -16.35 -7.24 -2.07
N ASN A 30 -17.32 -7.09 -1.15
CA ASN A 30 -18.72 -7.33 -1.43
C ASN A 30 -19.19 -6.50 -2.63
N VAL A 31 -19.69 -7.17 -3.65
CA VAL A 31 -20.11 -6.56 -4.93
C VAL A 31 -21.09 -5.40 -4.74
N LYS A 32 -21.97 -5.48 -3.73
CA LYS A 32 -22.97 -4.44 -3.44
C LYS A 32 -22.40 -3.18 -2.79
N GLU A 33 -21.20 -3.27 -2.22
CA GLU A 33 -20.53 -2.19 -1.51
C GLU A 33 -19.31 -1.66 -2.28
N ARG A 34 -19.09 -2.13 -3.51
CA ARG A 34 -18.00 -1.67 -4.37
C ARG A 34 -18.19 -0.20 -4.74
N PRO A 35 -17.12 0.61 -4.66
CA PRO A 35 -17.19 2.00 -5.15
C PRO A 35 -17.45 2.04 -6.65
N ILE A 36 -17.88 3.20 -7.13
CA ILE A 36 -17.98 3.46 -8.57
C ILE A 36 -16.62 3.23 -9.24
N ARG A 37 -16.63 2.95 -10.54
CA ARG A 37 -15.40 2.71 -11.32
C ARG A 37 -14.49 1.67 -10.70
N TRP A 38 -15.07 0.61 -10.21
CA TRP A 38 -14.43 -0.47 -9.47
C TRP A 38 -13.10 -0.94 -10.09
N LEU A 39 -13.10 -1.33 -11.37
CA LEU A 39 -11.89 -1.85 -12.02
C LEU A 39 -10.78 -0.81 -12.11
N GLU A 40 -11.12 0.45 -12.36
CA GLU A 40 -10.15 1.53 -12.41
C GLU A 40 -9.61 1.85 -11.00
N THR A 41 -10.44 1.72 -9.95
CA THR A 41 -9.99 1.88 -8.56
C THR A 41 -9.04 0.75 -8.16
N VAL A 42 -9.36 -0.50 -8.49
CA VAL A 42 -8.44 -1.64 -8.26
C VAL A 42 -7.13 -1.47 -9.05
N ALA A 43 -7.20 -0.96 -10.29
CA ALA A 43 -5.99 -0.64 -11.04
C ALA A 43 -5.15 0.45 -10.35
N ALA A 44 -5.78 1.46 -9.75
CA ALA A 44 -5.06 2.48 -8.98
C ALA A 44 -4.38 1.88 -7.74
N ILE A 45 -5.07 0.99 -7.00
CA ILE A 45 -4.50 0.25 -5.87
C ILE A 45 -3.28 -0.56 -6.32
N PHE A 46 -3.37 -1.30 -7.41
CA PHE A 46 -2.28 -2.11 -7.94
C PHE A 46 -1.05 -1.28 -8.35
N HIS A 47 -1.25 -0.05 -8.83
CA HIS A 47 -0.22 0.77 -9.45
C HIS A 47 0.32 1.91 -8.57
N HIS A 48 -0.10 2.04 -7.31
CA HIS A 48 0.26 3.19 -6.49
C HIS A 48 1.76 3.26 -6.15
N ASP A 49 2.45 2.12 -6.16
CA ASP A 49 3.88 1.99 -5.91
C ASP A 49 4.71 1.62 -7.16
N ASP A 50 4.22 1.91 -8.37
CA ASP A 50 4.86 1.53 -9.64
C ASP A 50 6.30 2.04 -9.81
N LEU A 51 6.68 3.12 -9.15
CA LEU A 51 8.03 3.69 -9.23
C LEU A 51 9.00 3.16 -8.16
N GLU A 52 8.54 2.30 -7.26
CA GLU A 52 9.42 1.66 -6.30
C GLU A 52 10.28 0.60 -7.01
N LYS A 53 11.61 0.78 -6.92
CA LYS A 53 12.61 0.00 -7.63
C LYS A 53 13.77 -0.36 -6.70
N GLU A 54 13.50 -1.26 -5.79
CA GLU A 54 14.40 -1.63 -4.70
C GLU A 54 15.79 -2.09 -5.16
N TRP A 55 15.91 -2.56 -6.40
CA TRP A 55 17.20 -2.98 -6.96
C TRP A 55 18.01 -1.83 -7.58
N GLU A 56 17.39 -0.68 -7.84
CA GLU A 56 18.00 0.45 -8.53
C GLU A 56 18.27 1.63 -7.57
N GLU A 57 17.77 1.60 -6.34
CA GLU A 57 17.80 2.71 -5.38
C GLU A 57 18.79 2.46 -4.24
N LYS A 58 19.04 3.51 -3.41
CA LYS A 58 19.69 3.33 -2.11
C LYS A 58 18.75 2.50 -1.23
N ASN A 59 19.15 1.28 -0.90
CA ASN A 59 18.32 0.29 -0.24
C ASN A 59 18.93 -0.28 1.04
N ILE A 60 19.98 0.35 1.57
CA ILE A 60 20.61 0.00 2.85
C ILE A 60 20.69 1.20 3.78
N THR A 61 20.64 0.95 5.09
CA THR A 61 20.91 1.91 6.15
C THR A 61 22.40 2.19 6.26
N ASP A 62 22.81 3.20 7.04
CA ASP A 62 24.22 3.48 7.31
C ASP A 62 24.91 2.34 8.08
N ALA A 63 24.15 1.49 8.78
CA ALA A 63 24.65 0.28 9.43
C ALA A 63 24.73 -0.93 8.46
N GLY A 64 24.37 -0.76 7.20
CA GLY A 64 24.40 -1.83 6.19
C GLY A 64 23.20 -2.79 6.22
N ALA A 65 22.19 -2.55 7.04
CA ALA A 65 20.96 -3.34 7.02
C ALA A 65 20.06 -2.93 5.84
N PRO A 66 19.17 -3.81 5.33
CA PRO A 66 18.15 -3.39 4.36
C PRO A 66 17.33 -2.22 4.88
N LEU A 67 17.06 -1.24 4.03
CA LEU A 67 16.36 -0.01 4.39
C LEU A 67 14.84 -0.23 4.27
N ASP A 68 14.16 -0.30 5.42
CA ASP A 68 12.70 -0.30 5.46
C ASP A 68 12.14 1.06 5.00
N PHE A 69 11.03 1.06 4.27
CA PHE A 69 10.43 2.29 3.74
C PHE A 69 10.02 3.28 4.83
N THR A 70 9.68 2.80 6.02
CA THR A 70 9.30 3.66 7.16
C THR A 70 10.48 4.47 7.72
N LEU A 71 11.72 4.11 7.35
CA LEU A 71 12.94 4.82 7.73
C LEU A 71 13.39 5.87 6.67
N ILE A 72 12.65 5.99 5.56
CA ILE A 72 12.95 6.98 4.52
C ILE A 72 12.32 8.31 4.91
N GLU A 73 13.16 9.26 5.32
CA GLU A 73 12.72 10.60 5.74
C GLU A 73 12.65 11.59 4.57
N ASP A 74 13.42 11.35 3.53
CA ASP A 74 13.53 12.26 2.39
C ASP A 74 12.35 12.12 1.43
N ILE A 75 11.68 13.24 1.15
CA ILE A 75 10.63 13.32 0.15
C ILE A 75 11.25 13.77 -1.18
N TYR A 76 11.30 12.87 -2.16
CA TYR A 76 11.81 13.20 -3.48
C TYR A 76 10.66 13.59 -4.43
N VAL A 77 10.31 14.88 -4.45
CA VAL A 77 9.19 15.43 -5.23
C VAL A 77 9.22 15.04 -6.71
N PRO A 78 10.35 15.01 -7.42
CA PRO A 78 10.38 14.54 -8.81
C PRO A 78 9.86 13.12 -9.01
N LYS A 79 10.12 12.18 -8.08
CA LYS A 79 9.62 10.80 -8.16
C LYS A 79 8.09 10.74 -7.99
N ILE A 80 7.55 11.40 -6.96
CA ILE A 80 6.10 11.42 -6.75
C ILE A 80 5.35 12.16 -7.87
N ARG A 81 5.95 13.21 -8.44
CA ARG A 81 5.43 13.90 -9.64
C ARG A 81 5.42 12.96 -10.84
N GLN A 82 6.48 12.20 -11.07
CA GLN A 82 6.55 11.22 -12.14
C GLN A 82 5.48 10.13 -11.99
N LEU A 83 5.22 9.65 -10.77
CA LEU A 83 4.19 8.66 -10.48
C LEU A 83 2.80 9.16 -10.90
N THR A 84 2.43 10.36 -10.45
CA THR A 84 1.13 10.97 -10.79
C THR A 84 1.00 11.28 -12.29
N GLN A 85 2.09 11.67 -12.96
CA GLN A 85 2.11 11.86 -14.42
C GLN A 85 1.93 10.54 -15.16
N ASN A 86 2.65 9.48 -14.77
CA ASN A 86 2.54 8.16 -15.38
C ASN A 86 1.15 7.54 -15.22
N ALA A 87 0.48 7.80 -14.09
CA ALA A 87 -0.88 7.34 -13.84
C ALA A 87 -1.88 7.84 -14.90
N ARG A 88 -1.64 9.01 -15.52
CA ARG A 88 -2.49 9.58 -16.57
C ARG A 88 -2.58 8.70 -17.83
N TYR A 89 -1.58 7.87 -18.11
CA TYR A 89 -1.63 6.90 -19.23
C TYR A 89 -2.68 5.80 -19.02
N ARG A 90 -3.16 5.61 -17.78
CA ARG A 90 -4.23 4.66 -17.41
C ARG A 90 -5.62 5.33 -17.33
N GLY A 91 -5.68 6.63 -17.55
CA GLY A 91 -6.91 7.41 -17.52
C GLY A 91 -7.03 8.31 -16.30
N ARG A 92 -7.96 9.27 -16.39
CA ARG A 92 -8.15 10.33 -15.39
C ARG A 92 -8.57 9.82 -14.01
N TRP A 93 -9.35 8.74 -13.94
CA TRP A 93 -9.77 8.16 -12.68
C TRP A 93 -8.59 7.56 -11.91
N VAL A 94 -7.77 6.74 -12.57
CA VAL A 94 -6.55 6.18 -11.96
C VAL A 94 -5.60 7.29 -11.54
N ALA A 95 -5.41 8.30 -12.40
CA ALA A 95 -4.59 9.46 -12.07
C ALA A 95 -5.11 10.22 -10.85
N MET A 96 -6.44 10.39 -10.74
CA MET A 96 -7.07 11.06 -9.60
C MET A 96 -6.87 10.26 -8.30
N MET A 97 -7.09 8.95 -8.31
CA MET A 97 -6.90 8.09 -7.13
C MET A 97 -5.44 8.12 -6.64
N ILE A 98 -4.46 7.99 -7.54
CA ILE A 98 -3.04 8.08 -7.20
C ILE A 98 -2.68 9.49 -6.74
N SER A 99 -3.22 10.54 -7.36
CA SER A 99 -3.04 11.93 -6.92
C SER A 99 -3.58 12.15 -5.49
N MET A 100 -4.77 11.63 -5.17
CA MET A 100 -5.34 11.69 -3.82
C MET A 100 -4.46 10.93 -2.82
N HIS A 101 -3.88 9.80 -3.22
CA HIS A 101 -2.97 9.05 -2.37
C HIS A 101 -1.68 9.82 -2.09
N MET A 102 -1.06 10.42 -3.09
CA MET A 102 0.13 11.26 -2.89
C MET A 102 -0.18 12.50 -2.04
N SER A 103 -1.34 13.12 -2.22
CA SER A 103 -1.78 14.22 -1.35
C SER A 103 -1.91 13.75 0.10
N PHE A 104 -2.57 12.63 0.35
CA PHE A 104 -2.74 12.06 1.69
C PHE A 104 -1.39 11.75 2.38
N LEU A 105 -0.47 11.10 1.68
CA LEU A 105 0.83 10.73 2.25
C LEU A 105 1.71 11.95 2.58
N HIS A 106 1.56 13.05 1.84
CA HIS A 106 2.50 14.17 1.93
C HIS A 106 1.91 15.46 2.51
N GLU A 107 0.58 15.56 2.69
CA GLU A 107 -0.07 16.78 3.23
C GLU A 107 0.47 17.17 4.62
N ALA A 108 0.77 16.21 5.48
CA ALA A 108 1.37 16.47 6.81
C ALA A 108 2.78 17.11 6.73
N ASN A 109 3.40 17.08 5.55
CA ASN A 109 4.71 17.67 5.30
C ASN A 109 4.61 19.06 4.62
N ARG A 110 3.40 19.56 4.37
CA ARG A 110 3.18 20.90 3.79
C ARG A 110 3.90 21.96 4.61
N GLY A 111 4.52 22.91 3.93
CA GLY A 111 5.33 23.97 4.53
C GLY A 111 6.79 23.60 4.82
N LYS A 112 7.20 22.35 4.59
CA LYS A 112 8.63 21.97 4.76
C LYS A 112 9.51 22.56 3.65
N PHE A 113 9.03 22.57 2.40
CA PHE A 113 9.74 23.17 1.27
C PHE A 113 8.79 23.50 0.10
N PRO A 114 9.06 24.60 -0.65
CA PRO A 114 8.15 25.15 -1.64
C PRO A 114 7.77 24.18 -2.77
N GLU A 115 8.69 23.32 -3.21
CA GLU A 115 8.45 22.38 -4.30
C GLU A 115 7.37 21.35 -3.96
N LEU A 116 7.30 20.94 -2.69
CA LEU A 116 6.25 20.04 -2.19
C LEU A 116 4.90 20.76 -2.15
N ASP A 117 4.89 22.00 -1.69
CA ASP A 117 3.66 22.79 -1.60
C ASP A 117 3.08 23.03 -2.99
N GLU A 118 3.92 23.39 -3.97
CA GLU A 118 3.52 23.52 -5.37
C GLU A 118 2.95 22.22 -5.94
N PHE A 119 3.61 21.09 -5.64
CA PHE A 119 3.13 19.77 -6.05
C PHE A 119 1.74 19.48 -5.46
N LEU A 120 1.55 19.67 -4.16
CA LEU A 120 0.27 19.40 -3.48
C LEU A 120 -0.85 20.29 -4.04
N ASP A 121 -0.58 21.57 -4.27
CA ASP A 121 -1.54 22.50 -4.86
C ASP A 121 -1.91 22.12 -6.30
N GLU A 122 -0.94 21.64 -7.09
CA GLU A 122 -1.18 21.11 -8.43
C GLU A 122 -2.06 19.86 -8.38
N GLN A 123 -1.81 18.95 -7.42
CA GLN A 123 -2.63 17.75 -7.27
C GLN A 123 -4.09 18.09 -6.94
N LEU A 124 -4.35 19.01 -6.02
CA LEU A 124 -5.70 19.44 -5.68
C LEU A 124 -6.44 20.01 -6.89
N LYS A 125 -5.79 20.86 -7.69
CA LYS A 125 -6.36 21.40 -8.95
C LYS A 125 -6.68 20.31 -9.95
N ASN A 126 -5.76 19.35 -10.14
CA ASN A 126 -5.94 18.23 -11.05
C ASN A 126 -7.11 17.33 -10.61
N GLN A 127 -7.23 17.03 -9.32
CA GLN A 127 -8.34 16.24 -8.75
C GLN A 127 -9.68 16.91 -9.02
N GLU A 128 -9.80 18.21 -8.78
CA GLU A 128 -11.03 18.97 -9.07
C GLU A 128 -11.36 18.94 -10.56
N GLN A 129 -10.38 19.23 -11.42
CA GLN A 129 -10.56 19.18 -12.87
C GLN A 129 -11.04 17.81 -13.32
N TRP A 130 -10.40 16.73 -12.89
CA TRP A 130 -10.78 15.37 -13.30
C TRP A 130 -12.16 14.96 -12.77
N ARG A 131 -12.56 15.39 -11.57
CA ARG A 131 -13.93 15.19 -11.06
C ARG A 131 -14.96 15.84 -11.97
N GLN A 132 -14.73 17.09 -12.37
CA GLN A 132 -15.61 17.82 -13.29
C GLN A 132 -15.69 17.13 -14.66
N GLU A 133 -14.55 16.81 -15.27
CA GLU A 133 -14.48 16.17 -16.59
C GLU A 133 -15.10 14.76 -16.60
N LEU A 134 -15.05 14.03 -15.50
CA LEU A 134 -15.64 12.71 -15.34
C LEU A 134 -17.09 12.75 -14.86
N ASN A 135 -17.61 13.93 -14.54
CA ASN A 135 -18.93 14.14 -13.92
C ASN A 135 -19.12 13.30 -12.64
N ILE A 136 -18.12 13.34 -11.76
CA ILE A 136 -18.06 12.60 -10.49
C ILE A 136 -18.22 13.58 -9.34
N THR A 137 -19.03 13.21 -8.35
CA THR A 137 -19.15 13.99 -7.11
C THR A 137 -17.91 13.86 -6.25
N GLU A 138 -17.70 14.82 -5.36
CA GLU A 138 -16.60 14.72 -4.38
C GLU A 138 -16.79 13.52 -3.45
N ASP A 139 -18.01 13.29 -2.98
CA ASP A 139 -18.36 12.16 -2.13
C ASP A 139 -18.05 10.80 -2.78
N ASP A 140 -18.36 10.64 -4.06
CA ASP A 140 -18.01 9.42 -4.81
C ASP A 140 -16.49 9.21 -4.94
N ALA A 141 -15.74 10.29 -5.17
CA ALA A 141 -14.28 10.22 -5.25
C ALA A 141 -13.66 9.89 -3.88
N VAL A 142 -14.15 10.52 -2.80
CA VAL A 142 -13.71 10.27 -1.43
C VAL A 142 -14.00 8.83 -1.03
N LYS A 143 -15.21 8.31 -1.24
CA LYS A 143 -15.55 6.91 -0.93
C LYS A 143 -14.68 5.90 -1.68
N ALA A 144 -14.38 6.17 -2.96
CA ALA A 144 -13.50 5.30 -3.73
C ALA A 144 -12.06 5.35 -3.22
N TYR A 145 -11.60 6.51 -2.78
CA TYR A 145 -10.27 6.66 -2.22
C TYR A 145 -10.17 6.07 -0.79
N GLU A 146 -11.18 6.19 0.05
CA GLU A 146 -11.24 5.53 1.35
C GLU A 146 -11.15 4.00 1.21
N PHE A 147 -11.86 3.45 0.21
CA PHE A 147 -11.74 2.04 -0.12
C PHE A 147 -10.31 1.68 -0.55
N PHE A 148 -9.67 2.50 -1.38
CA PHE A 148 -8.27 2.33 -1.76
C PHE A 148 -7.37 2.31 -0.50
N GLN A 149 -7.44 3.34 0.35
CA GLN A 149 -6.66 3.44 1.58
C GLN A 149 -6.87 2.24 2.50
N TRP A 150 -8.11 1.75 2.59
CA TRP A 150 -8.45 0.60 3.40
C TRP A 150 -7.70 -0.66 2.92
N CYS A 151 -7.69 -0.92 1.63
CA CYS A 151 -7.00 -2.08 1.04
C CYS A 151 -5.48 -1.97 1.20
N ASP A 152 -4.92 -0.80 0.92
CA ASP A 152 -3.50 -0.50 1.12
C ASP A 152 -3.10 -0.69 2.59
N ARG A 153 -3.85 -0.08 3.52
CA ARG A 153 -3.57 -0.21 4.96
C ARG A 153 -3.63 -1.65 5.44
N LEU A 154 -4.61 -2.46 5.01
CA LEU A 154 -4.68 -3.85 5.40
C LEU A 154 -3.49 -4.65 4.86
N SER A 155 -3.09 -4.43 3.60
CA SER A 155 -1.93 -5.10 3.02
C SER A 155 -0.64 -4.77 3.79
N LEU A 156 -0.45 -3.50 4.19
CA LEU A 156 0.68 -3.07 5.02
C LEU A 156 0.64 -3.69 6.42
N ILE A 157 -0.53 -3.80 7.05
CA ILE A 157 -0.70 -4.49 8.35
C ILE A 157 -0.23 -5.95 8.24
N LEU A 158 -0.59 -6.64 7.17
CA LEU A 158 -0.20 -8.03 6.92
C LEU A 158 1.32 -8.14 6.67
N CYS A 159 1.83 -7.36 5.73
CA CYS A 159 3.24 -7.39 5.33
C CYS A 159 4.19 -6.98 6.47
N ASN A 160 3.81 -6.03 7.32
CA ASN A 160 4.58 -5.58 8.49
C ASN A 160 4.32 -6.43 9.74
N ARG A 161 3.52 -7.51 9.65
CA ARG A 161 3.20 -8.39 10.78
C ARG A 161 2.64 -7.65 12.00
N MET A 162 1.80 -6.64 11.76
CA MET A 162 1.29 -5.75 12.81
C MET A 162 0.14 -6.31 13.63
N ILE A 163 -0.48 -7.43 13.21
CA ILE A 163 -1.65 -8.00 13.89
C ILE A 163 -1.22 -8.48 15.28
N PRO A 164 -1.82 -7.95 16.37
CA PRO A 164 -1.44 -8.31 17.71
C PRO A 164 -1.89 -9.73 18.06
N ALA A 165 -1.07 -10.45 18.83
CA ALA A 165 -1.43 -11.78 19.33
C ALA A 165 -2.58 -11.74 20.35
N GLY A 166 -3.20 -12.90 20.60
CA GLY A 166 -4.21 -13.07 21.65
C GLY A 166 -5.58 -12.50 21.30
N GLU A 167 -5.98 -12.67 20.06
CA GLU A 167 -7.32 -12.27 19.56
C GLU A 167 -7.67 -10.79 19.83
N ARG A 168 -6.64 -9.94 19.80
CA ARG A 168 -6.81 -8.48 19.94
C ARG A 168 -7.05 -7.85 18.57
N ALA A 169 -8.04 -6.98 18.51
CA ALA A 169 -8.37 -6.23 17.31
C ALA A 169 -7.36 -5.11 17.05
N LEU A 170 -7.03 -4.91 15.78
CA LEU A 170 -6.26 -3.77 15.28
C LEU A 170 -7.12 -3.02 14.27
N GLU A 171 -7.24 -1.71 14.44
CA GLU A 171 -7.96 -0.87 13.49
C GLU A 171 -7.25 -0.85 12.12
N ILE A 172 -8.01 -1.15 11.07
CA ILE A 172 -7.61 -0.94 9.69
C ILE A 172 -7.86 0.52 9.32
N ALA A 173 -9.12 0.96 9.43
CA ALA A 173 -9.54 2.33 9.14
C ALA A 173 -10.90 2.62 9.77
N THR A 174 -11.16 3.91 10.01
CA THR A 174 -12.50 4.46 10.24
C THR A 174 -12.84 5.35 9.04
N LEU A 175 -13.92 5.01 8.32
CA LEU A 175 -14.35 5.73 7.12
C LEU A 175 -15.10 7.02 7.48
N SER A 176 -15.33 7.89 6.50
CA SER A 176 -16.02 9.18 6.67
C SER A 176 -17.46 9.05 7.18
N ASP A 177 -18.12 7.92 6.93
CA ASP A 177 -19.45 7.59 7.47
C ASP A 177 -19.42 7.13 8.94
N GLY A 178 -18.24 7.07 9.56
CA GLY A 178 -18.02 6.62 10.93
C GLY A 178 -17.90 5.09 11.08
N LYS A 179 -17.96 4.33 9.99
CA LYS A 179 -17.82 2.87 10.03
C LYS A 179 -16.35 2.50 10.26
N ARG A 180 -16.07 1.93 11.42
CA ARG A 180 -14.75 1.43 11.78
C ARG A 180 -14.60 -0.03 11.40
N TYR A 181 -13.45 -0.37 10.85
CA TYR A 181 -13.06 -1.73 10.51
C TYR A 181 -11.83 -2.14 11.30
N ASP A 182 -11.93 -3.31 11.94
CA ASP A 182 -10.84 -3.91 12.70
C ASP A 182 -10.48 -5.28 12.12
N VAL A 183 -9.18 -5.61 12.08
CA VAL A 183 -8.67 -6.97 11.79
C VAL A 183 -8.20 -7.63 13.07
N MET A 184 -8.40 -8.95 13.17
CA MET A 184 -7.98 -9.75 14.32
C MET A 184 -7.52 -11.14 13.86
N GLN A 185 -6.47 -11.65 14.48
CA GLN A 185 -6.07 -13.05 14.32
C GLN A 185 -6.78 -13.91 15.38
N ARG A 186 -7.46 -14.94 14.92
CA ARG A 186 -8.18 -15.90 15.75
C ARG A 186 -7.21 -16.95 16.33
N SER A 187 -7.66 -17.68 17.34
CA SER A 187 -6.89 -18.76 17.97
C SER A 187 -6.53 -19.90 17.04
N ASP A 188 -7.29 -20.09 15.93
CA ASP A 188 -6.99 -21.07 14.86
C ASP A 188 -5.95 -20.57 13.83
N GLY A 189 -5.44 -19.33 13.99
CA GLY A 189 -4.48 -18.70 13.10
C GLY A 189 -5.10 -17.93 11.92
N ASN A 190 -6.39 -18.15 11.63
CA ASN A 190 -7.10 -17.42 10.58
C ASN A 190 -7.36 -15.96 10.99
N LEU A 191 -7.60 -15.12 10.00
CA LEU A 191 -7.94 -13.72 10.20
C LEU A 191 -9.44 -13.49 10.08
N THR A 192 -9.95 -12.51 10.79
CA THR A 192 -11.30 -11.99 10.58
C THR A 192 -11.29 -10.46 10.57
N VAL A 193 -12.25 -9.87 9.85
CA VAL A 193 -12.47 -8.41 9.81
C VAL A 193 -13.86 -8.10 10.33
N THR A 194 -13.99 -7.11 11.16
CA THR A 194 -15.28 -6.69 11.75
C THR A 194 -15.48 -5.19 11.50
N PRO A 195 -16.60 -4.80 10.90
CA PRO A 195 -17.61 -5.62 10.23
C PRO A 195 -17.05 -6.31 8.99
N TRP A 196 -17.64 -7.44 8.59
CA TRP A 196 -17.16 -8.23 7.44
C TRP A 196 -17.49 -7.56 6.10
N PRO A 197 -16.48 -7.13 5.32
CA PRO A 197 -16.73 -6.37 4.10
C PRO A 197 -16.71 -7.24 2.83
N PHE A 198 -16.38 -8.51 2.93
CA PHE A 198 -16.07 -9.36 1.78
C PHE A 198 -17.28 -10.15 1.29
N GLN A 199 -17.25 -10.55 0.02
CA GLN A 199 -18.29 -11.33 -0.63
C GLN A 199 -18.32 -12.77 -0.12
N GLU A 200 -17.15 -13.39 -0.04
CA GLU A 200 -16.97 -14.77 0.37
C GLU A 200 -17.02 -14.87 1.91
N LYS A 201 -17.37 -16.06 2.41
CA LYS A 201 -17.27 -16.37 3.85
C LYS A 201 -15.86 -16.74 4.28
N GLU A 202 -15.07 -17.20 3.33
CA GLU A 202 -13.67 -17.61 3.50
C GLU A 202 -12.91 -17.39 2.19
N PHE A 203 -11.70 -16.89 2.27
CA PHE A 203 -10.77 -16.74 1.14
C PHE A 203 -9.34 -16.63 1.66
N THR A 204 -8.36 -16.87 0.79
CA THR A 204 -6.94 -16.73 1.10
C THR A 204 -6.32 -15.72 0.15
N VAL A 205 -5.46 -14.86 0.67
CA VAL A 205 -4.63 -13.92 -0.08
C VAL A 205 -3.17 -14.20 0.18
N ASN A 206 -2.29 -13.75 -0.72
CA ASN A 206 -0.88 -14.08 -0.62
C ASN A 206 0.04 -12.97 -1.11
N VAL A 207 1.31 -13.04 -0.68
CA VAL A 207 2.40 -12.21 -1.19
C VAL A 207 3.70 -13.01 -1.22
N GLU A 208 4.56 -12.74 -2.18
CA GLU A 208 5.91 -13.29 -2.21
C GLU A 208 6.87 -12.45 -1.36
N ALA A 209 7.71 -13.13 -0.57
CA ALA A 209 8.78 -12.54 0.22
C ALA A 209 10.13 -13.17 -0.11
N CYS A 210 11.17 -12.35 -0.22
CA CYS A 210 12.56 -12.77 -0.38
C CYS A 210 13.21 -12.96 0.99
N TYR A 211 14.07 -13.98 1.13
CA TYR A 211 14.78 -14.29 2.37
C TYR A 211 16.28 -14.16 2.18
N VAL A 212 16.91 -13.21 2.84
CA VAL A 212 18.39 -13.07 2.84
C VAL A 212 18.92 -13.42 4.23
N GLU A 213 19.92 -14.31 4.28
CA GLU A 213 20.50 -14.80 5.55
C GLU A 213 21.62 -13.89 6.07
N GLN A 214 22.00 -12.85 5.34
CA GLN A 214 23.02 -11.88 5.70
C GLN A 214 22.39 -10.69 6.43
N LEU A 215 22.94 -10.28 7.58
CA LEU A 215 22.40 -9.17 8.39
C LEU A 215 22.85 -7.80 7.90
N GLN A 216 24.06 -7.69 7.33
CA GLN A 216 24.65 -6.42 6.89
C GLN A 216 25.27 -6.58 5.49
N PHE A 217 25.13 -5.55 4.70
CA PHE A 217 25.63 -5.45 3.33
C PHE A 217 26.59 -4.26 3.22
N ALA A 218 27.68 -4.42 2.50
CA ALA A 218 28.68 -3.38 2.31
C ALA A 218 28.22 -2.27 1.35
N SER A 219 27.22 -2.56 0.51
CA SER A 219 26.66 -1.61 -0.46
C SER A 219 25.25 -1.98 -0.89
N SER A 220 24.51 -1.01 -1.44
CA SER A 220 23.22 -1.26 -2.09
C SER A 220 23.33 -2.29 -3.23
N GLY A 221 24.44 -2.30 -3.96
CA GLY A 221 24.68 -3.28 -5.03
C GLY A 221 24.81 -4.71 -4.50
N GLU A 222 25.45 -4.91 -3.36
CA GLU A 222 25.52 -6.22 -2.71
C GLU A 222 24.17 -6.73 -2.28
N LEU A 223 23.36 -5.88 -1.62
CA LEU A 223 21.99 -6.25 -1.26
C LEU A 223 21.14 -6.54 -2.51
N SER A 224 21.24 -5.70 -3.56
CA SER A 224 20.52 -5.93 -4.81
C SER A 224 20.87 -7.28 -5.46
N GLN A 225 22.14 -7.66 -5.44
CA GLN A 225 22.58 -8.96 -5.93
C GLN A 225 22.05 -10.11 -5.05
N ALA A 226 22.08 -9.95 -3.73
CA ALA A 226 21.54 -10.92 -2.80
C ALA A 226 20.03 -11.13 -3.00
N LEU A 227 19.26 -10.04 -3.19
CA LEU A 227 17.83 -10.11 -3.44
C LEU A 227 17.47 -10.83 -4.75
N GLN A 228 18.27 -10.64 -5.81
CA GLN A 228 18.03 -11.31 -7.11
C GLN A 228 18.21 -12.83 -7.05
N THR A 229 18.97 -13.33 -6.09
CA THR A 229 19.26 -14.77 -5.92
C THR A 229 18.64 -15.35 -4.65
N ALA A 230 17.96 -14.53 -3.85
CA ALA A 230 17.35 -14.95 -2.59
C ALA A 230 16.25 -16.01 -2.82
N PRO A 231 16.13 -16.99 -1.92
CA PRO A 231 14.95 -17.84 -1.88
C PRO A 231 13.67 -17.02 -1.72
N ILE A 232 12.65 -17.35 -2.49
CA ILE A 232 11.33 -16.73 -2.43
C ILE A 232 10.37 -17.71 -1.75
N LYS A 233 9.53 -17.21 -0.85
CA LYS A 233 8.43 -17.96 -0.23
C LYS A 233 7.15 -17.17 -0.35
N THR A 234 6.06 -17.87 -0.55
CA THR A 234 4.72 -17.28 -0.49
C THR A 234 4.28 -17.20 0.97
N LEU A 235 3.87 -16.01 1.39
CA LEU A 235 3.16 -15.77 2.65
C LEU A 235 1.67 -15.80 2.34
N GLU A 236 0.88 -16.50 3.16
CA GLU A 236 -0.56 -16.66 2.96
C GLU A 236 -1.33 -16.26 4.20
N TRP A 237 -2.50 -15.66 4.01
CA TRP A 237 -3.45 -15.34 5.06
C TRP A 237 -4.85 -15.76 4.66
N THR A 238 -5.46 -16.60 5.48
CA THR A 238 -6.85 -17.02 5.29
C THR A 238 -7.76 -16.14 6.13
N PHE A 239 -8.71 -15.50 5.49
CA PHE A 239 -9.75 -14.71 6.10
C PHE A 239 -11.03 -15.51 6.23
N VAL A 240 -11.65 -15.49 7.41
CA VAL A 240 -12.87 -16.25 7.72
C VAL A 240 -13.88 -15.32 8.39
N LYS A 241 -15.12 -15.34 7.91
CA LYS A 241 -16.22 -14.60 8.52
C LYS A 241 -16.52 -15.16 9.91
N SER A 242 -16.48 -14.30 10.92
CA SER A 242 -16.90 -14.64 12.30
C SER A 242 -18.41 -14.82 12.44
#